data_dca159afcd75145f6f2626a20dcd252f
#
_entry.id   dca159afcd75145f6f2626a20dcd252f
#
_cell.length_a   1.000
_cell.length_b   1.000
_cell.length_c   1.000
_cell.angle_alpha   90.00
_cell.angle_beta   90.00
_cell.angle_gamma   90.00
#
_symmetry.space_group_name_H-M   'P 1'
#
loop_
_entity.id
_entity.type
_entity.pdbx_description
1 polymer ?
#
loop_
_entity_poly.entity_id
_entity_poly.type
_entity_poly.pdbx_seq_one_letter_code
_entity_poly.pdbx_strand_id
1 'polypeptide(L)'
;MATEFEVQNAEEFEKLIKSRDFRVYEALVSTVLKNLKSKKRHHHALSVISTDEDAVYDITIDKQDFHHTLEESLIAYEEQEKYEKCAEIKKAMDWLEKKKAEKAVSSIVESLAT
;
A
#
# COMPACT_ATOMS: atom_id res chain seq x y z
N MET A 1 3.52 7.46 13.55
CA MET A 1 4.63 6.58 13.95
C MET A 1 4.81 5.48 12.93
N ALA A 2 6.04 5.19 12.57
CA ALA A 2 6.33 4.10 11.64
C ALA A 2 6.13 2.75 12.36
N THR A 3 5.48 1.82 11.66
CA THR A 3 5.33 0.46 12.17
C THR A 3 6.65 -0.29 11.99
N GLU A 4 7.10 -0.96 13.03
CA GLU A 4 8.34 -1.72 13.01
C GLU A 4 8.05 -3.21 13.22
N PHE A 5 8.72 -4.05 12.42
CA PHE A 5 8.66 -5.51 12.54
C PHE A 5 10.05 -6.02 12.81
N GLU A 6 10.21 -6.74 13.92
CA GLU A 6 11.47 -7.37 14.26
C GLU A 6 11.47 -8.82 13.79
N VAL A 7 12.45 -9.17 12.97
CA VAL A 7 12.62 -10.52 12.41
C VAL A 7 14.07 -10.94 12.52
N GLN A 8 14.33 -12.25 12.44
CA GLN A 8 15.71 -12.76 12.47
C GLN A 8 16.44 -12.43 11.17
N ASN A 9 15.77 -12.65 10.03
CA ASN A 9 16.36 -12.45 8.71
C ASN A 9 15.27 -12.14 7.67
N ALA A 10 15.70 -11.85 6.44
CA ALA A 10 14.79 -11.52 5.34
C ALA A 10 13.80 -12.65 5.01
N GLU A 11 14.23 -13.90 5.14
CA GLU A 11 13.38 -15.07 4.91
C GLU A 11 12.18 -15.10 5.84
N GLU A 12 12.37 -14.75 7.11
CA GLU A 12 11.29 -14.69 8.09
C GLU A 12 10.26 -13.64 7.71
N PHE A 13 10.72 -12.49 7.20
CA PHE A 13 9.82 -11.43 6.72
C PHE A 13 9.04 -11.88 5.48
N GLU A 14 9.69 -12.56 4.55
CA GLU A 14 9.01 -13.14 3.37
C GLU A 14 7.89 -14.10 3.78
N LYS A 15 8.11 -14.88 4.82
CA LYS A 15 7.08 -15.78 5.36
C LYS A 15 5.88 -15.03 5.89
N LEU A 16 6.10 -13.88 6.55
CA LEU A 16 5.00 -13.03 7.02
C LEU A 16 4.16 -12.52 5.85
N ILE A 17 4.80 -12.11 4.76
CA ILE A 17 4.10 -11.65 3.56
C ILE A 17 3.33 -12.79 2.90
N LYS A 18 3.95 -13.95 2.73
CA LYS A 18 3.33 -15.13 2.11
C LYS A 18 2.15 -15.67 2.90
N SER A 19 2.23 -15.62 4.23
CA SER A 19 1.15 -16.06 5.12
C SER A 19 0.05 -15.01 5.27
N ARG A 20 0.21 -13.85 4.66
CA ARG A 20 -0.68 -12.69 4.76
C ARG A 20 -0.87 -12.26 6.21
N ASP A 21 0.23 -12.03 6.92
CA ASP A 21 0.17 -11.50 8.29
C ASP A 21 -0.58 -10.16 8.24
N PHE A 22 -1.70 -10.10 8.94
CA PHE A 22 -2.60 -8.96 8.92
C PHE A 22 -1.92 -7.64 9.32
N ARG A 23 -0.96 -7.70 10.25
CA ARG A 23 -0.26 -6.50 10.73
C ARG A 23 0.51 -5.80 9.61
N VAL A 24 1.07 -6.57 8.66
CA VAL A 24 1.78 -6.02 7.51
C VAL A 24 0.80 -5.24 6.63
N TYR A 25 -0.32 -5.86 6.28
CA TYR A 25 -1.33 -5.23 5.43
C TYR A 25 -2.01 -4.04 6.11
N GLU A 26 -2.17 -4.11 7.42
CA GLU A 26 -2.69 -2.99 8.21
C GLU A 26 -1.79 -1.75 8.07
N ALA A 27 -0.47 -1.95 8.18
CA ALA A 27 0.51 -0.87 7.99
C ALA A 27 0.46 -0.31 6.57
N LEU A 28 0.38 -1.18 5.57
CA LEU A 28 0.30 -0.77 4.15
C LEU A 28 -0.96 0.03 3.86
N VAL A 29 -2.12 -0.46 4.29
CA VAL A 29 -3.41 0.21 4.09
C VAL A 29 -3.44 1.57 4.79
N SER A 30 -3.00 1.62 6.03
CA SER A 30 -2.94 2.86 6.80
C SER A 30 -2.12 3.93 6.07
N THR A 31 -0.97 3.53 5.53
CA THR A 31 -0.10 4.45 4.78
C THR A 31 -0.78 4.94 3.51
N VAL A 32 -1.39 4.04 2.73
CA VAL A 32 -2.06 4.40 1.49
C VAL A 32 -3.25 5.33 1.74
N LEU A 33 -4.12 4.98 2.68
CA LEU A 33 -5.31 5.79 2.97
C LEU A 33 -4.96 7.19 3.49
N LYS A 34 -3.92 7.27 4.31
CA LYS A 34 -3.45 8.53 4.87
C LYS A 34 -2.85 9.45 3.80
N ASN A 35 -2.25 8.88 2.76
CA ASN A 35 -1.52 9.61 1.73
C ASN A 35 -2.17 9.57 0.35
N LEU A 36 -3.44 9.19 0.29
CA LEU A 36 -4.16 8.99 -0.96
C LEU A 36 -4.12 10.23 -1.88
N LYS A 37 -4.23 11.41 -1.30
CA LYS A 37 -4.22 12.68 -2.02
C LYS A 37 -2.86 13.39 -2.01
N SER A 38 -1.83 12.75 -1.47
CA SER A 38 -0.49 13.33 -1.42
C SER A 38 0.10 13.50 -2.82
N LYS A 39 0.90 14.55 -3.00
CA LYS A 39 1.63 14.79 -4.24
C LYS A 39 2.97 14.07 -4.27
N LYS A 40 3.45 13.58 -3.12
CA LYS A 40 4.70 12.84 -3.03
C LYS A 40 4.56 11.48 -3.67
N ARG A 41 5.62 11.04 -4.33
CA ARG A 41 5.64 9.75 -5.02
C ARG A 41 5.86 8.56 -4.07
N HIS A 42 6.77 8.70 -3.12
CA HIS A 42 7.15 7.61 -2.21
C HIS A 42 6.69 7.84 -0.78
N HIS A 43 6.17 6.80 -0.15
CA HIS A 43 5.67 6.87 1.22
C HIS A 43 6.19 5.70 2.04
N HIS A 44 6.83 6.01 3.18
CA HIS A 44 7.32 5.00 4.10
C HIS A 44 6.14 4.32 4.79
N ALA A 45 6.07 2.99 4.68
CA ALA A 45 4.96 2.21 5.25
C ALA A 45 5.36 1.52 6.56
N LEU A 46 6.51 0.86 6.55
CA LEU A 46 6.98 0.12 7.71
C LEU A 46 8.51 -0.07 7.64
N SER A 47 9.09 -0.43 8.77
CA SER A 47 10.51 -0.78 8.85
C SER A 47 10.64 -2.22 9.32
N VAL A 48 11.59 -2.95 8.78
CA VAL A 48 11.91 -4.32 9.14
C VAL A 48 13.29 -4.33 9.80
N ILE A 49 13.34 -4.77 11.04
CA ILE A 49 14.59 -4.88 11.80
C ILE A 49 15.04 -6.33 11.72
N SER A 50 16.18 -6.56 11.05
CA SER A 50 16.79 -7.90 10.94
C SER A 50 17.86 -8.04 12.03
N THR A 51 17.62 -8.94 12.99
CA THR A 51 18.54 -9.13 14.11
C THR A 51 19.81 -9.85 13.71
N ASP A 52 19.74 -10.81 12.77
CA ASP A 52 20.91 -11.54 12.30
C ASP A 52 21.88 -10.67 11.50
N GLU A 53 21.35 -9.70 10.76
CA GLU A 53 22.13 -8.82 9.92
C GLU A 53 22.47 -7.49 10.61
N ASP A 54 21.89 -7.24 11.77
CA ASP A 54 22.00 -5.96 12.48
C ASP A 54 21.68 -4.80 11.53
N ALA A 55 20.60 -4.94 10.79
CA ALA A 55 20.20 -4.01 9.74
C ALA A 55 18.72 -3.64 9.85
N VAL A 56 18.39 -2.45 9.35
CA VAL A 56 17.01 -1.96 9.27
C VAL A 56 16.68 -1.71 7.80
N TYR A 57 15.59 -2.32 7.35
CA TYR A 57 15.10 -2.13 5.99
C TYR A 57 13.81 -1.32 6.01
N ASP A 58 13.76 -0.24 5.27
CA ASP A 58 12.56 0.59 5.13
C ASP A 58 11.76 0.14 3.92
N ILE A 59 10.48 -0.14 4.14
CA ILE A 59 9.58 -0.51 3.06
C ILE A 59 8.77 0.72 2.69
N THR A 60 8.89 1.14 1.45
CA THR A 60 8.18 2.29 0.91
C THR A 60 7.19 1.85 -0.16
N ILE A 61 6.12 2.61 -0.32
CA ILE A 61 5.12 2.37 -1.35
C ILE A 61 5.20 3.52 -2.34
N ASP A 62 5.34 3.20 -3.63
CA ASP A 62 5.24 4.17 -4.70
C ASP A 62 3.75 4.47 -4.93
N LYS A 63 3.42 5.74 -5.10
CA LYS A 63 2.05 6.17 -5.35
C LYS A 63 1.38 5.43 -6.50
N GLN A 64 2.14 5.06 -7.52
CA GLN A 64 1.64 4.28 -8.66
C GLN A 64 1.15 2.89 -8.25
N ASP A 65 1.65 2.37 -7.12
CA ASP A 65 1.32 1.05 -6.62
C ASP A 65 0.21 1.06 -5.56
N PHE A 66 -0.36 2.24 -5.25
CA PHE A 66 -1.42 2.35 -4.25
C PHE A 66 -2.61 1.45 -4.54
N HIS A 67 -3.10 1.47 -5.77
CA HIS A 67 -4.24 0.64 -6.16
C HIS A 67 -3.94 -0.85 -5.98
N HIS A 68 -2.79 -1.29 -6.48
CA HIS A 68 -2.36 -2.68 -6.34
C HIS A 68 -2.19 -3.08 -4.88
N THR A 69 -1.58 -2.21 -4.06
CA THR A 69 -1.41 -2.44 -2.62
C THR A 69 -2.77 -2.61 -1.93
N LEU A 70 -3.74 -1.78 -2.27
CA LEU A 70 -5.09 -1.88 -1.71
C LEU A 70 -5.80 -3.16 -2.16
N GLU A 71 -5.63 -3.54 -3.42
CA GLU A 71 -6.20 -4.76 -3.99
C GLU A 71 -5.71 -6.01 -3.25
N GLU A 72 -4.40 -6.11 -3.03
CA GLU A 72 -3.79 -7.22 -2.28
C GLU A 72 -4.21 -7.19 -0.81
N SER A 73 -4.26 -6.00 -0.22
CA SER A 73 -4.65 -5.82 1.18
C SER A 73 -6.12 -6.16 1.43
N LEU A 74 -6.98 -5.91 0.43
CA LEU A 74 -8.41 -6.21 0.52
C LEU A 74 -8.63 -7.69 0.82
N ILE A 75 -7.84 -8.57 0.22
CA ILE A 75 -7.92 -10.02 0.45
C ILE A 75 -7.67 -10.33 1.93
N ALA A 76 -6.63 -9.72 2.51
CA ALA A 76 -6.29 -9.92 3.92
C ALA A 76 -7.41 -9.42 4.85
N TYR A 77 -8.00 -8.28 4.53
CA TYR A 77 -9.12 -7.72 5.32
C TYR A 77 -10.39 -8.55 5.19
N GLU A 78 -10.66 -9.12 4.02
CA GLU A 78 -11.78 -10.03 3.81
C GLU A 78 -11.61 -11.32 4.60
N GLU A 79 -10.40 -11.88 4.64
CA GLU A 79 -10.06 -13.06 5.43
C GLU A 79 -10.31 -12.84 6.93
N GLN A 80 -10.10 -11.61 7.40
CA GLN A 80 -10.34 -11.23 8.79
C GLN A 80 -11.77 -10.75 9.04
N GLU A 81 -12.63 -10.80 8.02
CA GLU A 81 -14.03 -10.40 8.10
C GLU A 81 -14.22 -8.95 8.56
N LYS A 82 -13.28 -8.07 8.23
CA LYS A 82 -13.33 -6.65 8.57
C LYS A 82 -14.01 -5.85 7.46
N TYR A 83 -15.29 -6.08 7.29
CA TYR A 83 -16.07 -5.58 6.15
C TYR A 83 -16.19 -4.06 6.08
N GLU A 84 -16.24 -3.37 7.20
CA GLU A 84 -16.26 -1.91 7.21
C GLU A 84 -15.00 -1.33 6.58
N LYS A 85 -13.85 -1.91 6.93
CA LYS A 85 -12.56 -1.50 6.35
C LYS A 85 -12.47 -1.91 4.88
N CYS A 86 -13.03 -3.06 4.52
CA CYS A 86 -13.12 -3.49 3.12
C CYS A 86 -13.86 -2.46 2.27
N ALA A 87 -14.97 -1.93 2.78
CA ALA A 87 -15.75 -0.90 2.09
C ALA A 87 -14.93 0.38 1.90
N GLU A 88 -14.18 0.78 2.92
CA GLU A 88 -13.29 1.94 2.88
C GLU A 88 -12.18 1.75 1.85
N ILE A 89 -11.58 0.57 1.80
CA ILE A 89 -10.54 0.22 0.82
C ILE A 89 -11.10 0.27 -0.61
N LYS A 90 -12.27 -0.30 -0.85
CA LYS A 90 -12.93 -0.29 -2.16
C LYS A 90 -13.22 1.14 -2.61
N LYS A 91 -13.65 1.99 -1.70
CA LYS A 91 -13.91 3.41 -1.98
C LYS A 91 -12.64 4.12 -2.43
N ALA A 92 -11.52 3.84 -1.75
CA ALA A 92 -10.22 4.42 -2.12
C ALA A 92 -9.76 3.91 -3.49
N MET A 93 -9.96 2.63 -3.78
CA MET A 93 -9.63 2.04 -5.09
C MET A 93 -10.44 2.72 -6.21
N ASP A 94 -11.71 2.93 -5.99
CA ASP A 94 -12.59 3.61 -6.95
C ASP A 94 -12.13 5.05 -7.20
N TRP A 95 -11.75 5.74 -6.14
CA TRP A 95 -11.22 7.10 -6.25
C TRP A 95 -9.93 7.15 -7.10
N LEU A 96 -9.02 6.18 -6.88
CA LEU A 96 -7.78 6.09 -7.66
C LEU A 96 -8.06 5.79 -9.13
N GLU A 97 -9.01 4.92 -9.42
CA GLU A 97 -9.41 4.59 -10.79
C GLU A 97 -9.98 5.81 -11.51
N LYS A 98 -10.82 6.59 -10.83
CA LYS A 98 -11.39 7.84 -11.38
C LYS A 98 -10.29 8.84 -11.69
N LYS A 99 -9.34 9.02 -10.78
CA LYS A 99 -8.21 9.94 -10.99
C LYS A 99 -7.36 9.52 -12.18
N LYS A 100 -7.12 8.24 -12.34
CA LYS A 100 -6.37 7.70 -13.48
C LYS A 100 -7.11 7.95 -14.79
N ALA A 101 -8.41 7.73 -14.81
CA ALA A 101 -9.25 7.97 -15.97
C ALA A 101 -9.29 9.46 -16.35
N GLU A 102 -9.44 10.36 -15.39
CA GLU A 102 -9.43 11.80 -15.59
C GLU A 102 -8.10 12.26 -16.20
N LYS A 103 -6.99 11.73 -15.69
CA LYS A 103 -5.65 12.05 -16.19
C LYS A 103 -5.48 11.58 -17.64
N ALA A 104 -5.97 10.39 -17.98
CA ALA A 104 -5.93 9.85 -19.34
C ALA A 104 -6.74 10.71 -20.31
N VAL A 105 -7.94 11.13 -19.91
CA VAL A 105 -8.80 12.02 -20.71
C VAL A 105 -8.14 13.37 -20.91
N SER A 106 -7.56 13.95 -19.87
CA SER A 106 -6.82 15.20 -19.94
C SER A 106 -5.68 15.14 -20.95
N SER A 107 -4.91 14.06 -20.93
CA SER A 107 -3.81 13.84 -21.88
C SER A 107 -4.30 13.76 -23.32
N ILE A 108 -5.43 13.11 -23.56
CA ILE A 108 -6.04 13.00 -24.89
C ILE A 108 -6.48 14.39 -25.37
N VAL A 109 -7.13 15.17 -24.51
CA VAL A 109 -7.60 16.53 -24.82
C VAL A 109 -6.42 17.45 -25.17
N GLU A 110 -5.33 17.39 -24.38
CA GLU A 110 -4.11 18.15 -24.63
C GLU A 110 -3.49 17.78 -25.99
N SER A 111 -3.46 16.48 -26.29
CA SER A 111 -2.94 15.97 -27.55
C SER A 111 -3.76 16.48 -28.75
N LEU A 112 -5.08 16.59 -28.60
CA LEU A 112 -5.97 17.08 -29.65
C LEU A 112 -5.88 18.61 -29.81
N ALA A 113 -5.51 19.34 -28.76
CA ALA A 113 -5.40 20.80 -28.78
C ALA A 113 -4.13 21.31 -29.46
N THR A 114 -3.14 20.44 -29.65
CA THR A 114 -1.90 20.77 -30.34
C THR A 114 -1.92 20.25 -31.76
#